data_091dae70f7f7acdcf27c664ac5bb78b7
#
_entry.id   091dae70f7f7acdcf27c664ac5bb78b7
#
_cell.length_a   1.000
_cell.length_b   1.000
_cell.length_c   1.000
_cell.angle_alpha   90.00
_cell.angle_beta   90.00
_cell.angle_gamma   90.00
#
_symmetry.space_group_name_H-M   'P 1'
#
loop_
_entity.id
_entity.type
_entity.pdbx_description
1 polymer ?
#
loop_
_entity_poly.entity_id
_entity_poly.type
_entity_poly.pdbx_seq_one_letter_code
_entity_poly.pdbx_strand_id
1 'polypeptide(L)'
;MKRHLSYILAILVVVLIAGCTKSENEDPIPEAPVITLDSPTSIYTVKAGREIEICPTYKNAREATFAWRLGDEMIGDEPTLKFSAERSGRYYITLTVTNRGGTDEKELRVDVLDLTPPTISLPGADEGFTLLLGSELSLKPQVASTLETTFRWTLDGEVVSTEQNYVFTATERGDHVLRLDTHNEDGADSIEFPVHVRTAAEIGFSWTFEQISYNVSVGRTIRIRALDIENAFDAVYTWSIDGNTVQESDKPEYAYTAESEGIHTVKLEMRNSRLTVSQLFTVCVCPAEGTYYRPRTGGSRVSCNKVYEFLPAPGQFINERYTATTMEEACAYAESCLAQKAYVSLGGFGGYLVVGFDHSIDNSGDYDIAITGNAFDGSSEPGIVWVMQDENGDGLPNDTWYELKGSEYGKEETLRDYAVTYYRPSAPKMNVAWSDNRGGSGAIEYLGAFHRQDYYYPAWVAADSYTLRGPCLKSRSYDQSGTGTYWVNPAFDWGYADNFSPLDRLTDNDNYHAGPSDNHFKISHAVTFDGKQANLKYIDFVKIQVAVNQQCGWIGEVSTEVFDVKDFNMNR
;
A
#
# COMPACT_ATOMS: atom_id res chain seq x y z
N MET A 1 -78.94 6.97 44.03
CA MET A 1 -79.96 6.76 45.13
C MET A 1 -79.40 7.46 46.36
N LYS A 2 -80.13 8.51 46.65
CA LYS A 2 -80.69 8.88 47.98
C LYS A 2 -79.65 9.08 49.10
N ARG A 3 -79.47 10.35 49.45
CA ARG A 3 -80.28 11.16 50.41
C ARG A 3 -79.67 11.00 51.83
N HIS A 4 -79.54 11.96 52.59
CA HIS A 4 -80.04 13.27 53.06
C HIS A 4 -79.28 13.56 54.38
N LEU A 5 -78.99 14.68 54.65
CA LEU A 5 -79.61 15.85 55.21
C LEU A 5 -79.28 16.13 56.68
N SER A 6 -78.66 17.27 56.92
CA SER A 6 -79.14 18.39 57.76
C SER A 6 -79.26 18.17 59.27
N TYR A 7 -78.95 19.05 60.10
CA TYR A 7 -79.40 20.33 60.63
C TYR A 7 -78.58 20.77 61.85
N ILE A 8 -78.10 21.97 61.92
CA ILE A 8 -78.64 23.19 62.56
C ILE A 8 -78.51 23.32 64.07
N LEU A 9 -77.84 24.46 64.43
CA LEU A 9 -78.20 25.60 65.31
C LEU A 9 -78.08 25.46 66.82
N ALA A 10 -77.51 26.25 67.53
CA ALA A 10 -77.83 27.57 68.15
C ALA A 10 -76.91 27.87 69.32
N ILE A 11 -76.23 28.98 69.27
CA ILE A 11 -76.36 30.18 70.11
C ILE A 11 -76.54 29.95 71.61
N LEU A 12 -75.56 30.41 72.43
CA LEU A 12 -75.81 31.40 73.49
C LEU A 12 -74.53 32.15 73.92
N VAL A 13 -74.68 33.45 73.97
CA VAL A 13 -73.79 34.48 74.48
C VAL A 13 -73.96 34.53 76.01
N VAL A 14 -72.87 34.65 76.74
CA VAL A 14 -72.83 35.41 78.01
C VAL A 14 -71.42 36.09 78.20
N VAL A 15 -71.47 37.40 78.30
CA VAL A 15 -70.41 38.28 78.65
C VAL A 15 -70.17 38.29 80.14
N LEU A 16 -68.96 38.44 80.63
CA LEU A 16 -68.54 39.47 81.59
C LEU A 16 -67.10 39.22 82.16
N ILE A 17 -66.27 40.11 81.88
CA ILE A 17 -65.54 41.11 82.70
C ILE A 17 -64.22 40.64 83.40
N ALA A 18 -63.21 41.25 82.94
CA ALA A 18 -62.05 41.90 83.49
C ALA A 18 -61.16 41.17 84.55
N GLY A 19 -59.96 41.11 84.13
CA GLY A 19 -58.79 40.92 85.01
C GLY A 19 -57.54 41.25 84.23
N CYS A 20 -57.04 42.52 84.36
CA CYS A 20 -55.70 42.87 83.86
C CYS A 20 -54.67 42.14 84.68
N THR A 21 -53.90 41.28 84.05
CA THR A 21 -52.55 40.94 84.46
C THR A 21 -51.61 41.31 83.34
N LYS A 22 -50.54 41.99 83.65
CA LYS A 22 -49.50 42.50 82.78
C LYS A 22 -48.98 41.32 81.90
N SER A 23 -49.04 41.48 80.59
CA SER A 23 -48.34 40.63 79.63
C SER A 23 -46.85 40.75 79.87
N GLU A 24 -46.21 39.67 80.19
CA GLU A 24 -44.80 39.53 79.92
C GLU A 24 -44.57 39.89 78.45
N ASN A 25 -43.43 40.57 78.20
CA ASN A 25 -43.02 40.91 76.82
C ASN A 25 -42.94 39.63 75.98
N GLU A 26 -43.96 39.29 75.26
CA GLU A 26 -43.82 38.37 74.13
C GLU A 26 -42.98 39.15 73.12
N ASP A 27 -41.78 38.58 72.76
CA ASP A 27 -40.97 39.10 71.70
C ASP A 27 -41.84 39.21 70.41
N PRO A 28 -41.79 40.31 69.69
CA PRO A 28 -42.60 40.49 68.51
C PRO A 28 -42.44 39.28 67.55
N ILE A 29 -43.53 38.79 67.09
CA ILE A 29 -43.54 37.68 66.09
C ILE A 29 -42.66 38.14 64.93
N PRO A 30 -41.58 37.42 64.60
CA PRO A 30 -40.73 37.82 63.47
C PRO A 30 -41.49 37.71 62.14
N GLU A 31 -41.07 38.43 61.12
CA GLU A 31 -41.57 38.17 59.76
C GLU A 31 -41.25 36.75 59.31
N ALA A 32 -42.06 36.20 58.42
CA ALA A 32 -41.81 34.89 57.81
C ALA A 32 -40.48 34.88 57.09
N PRO A 33 -39.76 33.73 57.09
CA PRO A 33 -38.52 33.63 56.39
C PRO A 33 -38.72 33.82 54.88
N VAL A 34 -37.67 34.27 54.18
CA VAL A 34 -37.64 34.39 52.71
C VAL A 34 -36.39 33.68 52.22
N ILE A 35 -36.59 32.66 51.35
CA ILE A 35 -35.55 31.88 50.74
C ILE A 35 -35.14 32.51 49.38
N THR A 36 -33.86 32.69 49.15
CA THR A 36 -33.31 33.01 47.82
C THR A 36 -32.29 31.96 47.49
N LEU A 37 -32.59 31.16 46.44
CA LEU A 37 -31.65 30.15 45.96
C LEU A 37 -30.45 30.83 45.27
N ASP A 38 -29.27 30.21 45.39
CA ASP A 38 -28.03 30.67 44.76
C ASP A 38 -27.99 30.36 43.24
N SER A 39 -28.91 29.51 42.75
CA SER A 39 -29.17 29.35 41.32
C SER A 39 -30.36 30.21 40.86
N PRO A 40 -30.20 31.14 39.91
CA PRO A 40 -31.31 31.98 39.41
C PRO A 40 -32.40 31.18 38.66
N THR A 41 -32.09 29.99 38.21
CA THR A 41 -33.04 29.10 37.50
C THR A 41 -33.63 28.02 38.39
N SER A 42 -33.19 27.96 39.66
CA SER A 42 -33.52 26.87 40.59
C SER A 42 -33.09 25.46 40.08
N ILE A 43 -32.13 25.43 39.12
CA ILE A 43 -31.59 24.20 38.55
C ILE A 43 -30.12 24.13 38.90
N TYR A 44 -29.70 22.97 39.36
CA TYR A 44 -28.32 22.63 39.69
C TYR A 44 -27.92 21.42 38.85
N THR A 45 -26.63 21.28 38.57
CA THR A 45 -26.12 20.19 37.76
C THR A 45 -24.92 19.57 38.47
N VAL A 46 -24.91 18.24 38.58
CA VAL A 46 -23.82 17.46 39.15
C VAL A 46 -23.69 16.13 38.38
N LYS A 47 -22.52 15.54 38.35
CA LYS A 47 -22.34 14.19 37.79
C LYS A 47 -22.67 13.10 38.84
N ALA A 48 -23.10 11.95 38.38
CA ALA A 48 -23.41 10.79 39.20
C ALA A 48 -22.21 10.44 40.12
N GLY A 49 -22.50 10.14 41.41
CA GLY A 49 -21.49 9.88 42.42
C GLY A 49 -20.67 11.07 42.90
N ARG A 50 -20.88 12.27 42.36
CA ARG A 50 -20.23 13.49 42.82
C ARG A 50 -21.18 14.32 43.71
N GLU A 51 -20.59 15.11 44.63
CA GLU A 51 -21.34 15.95 45.55
C GLU A 51 -21.42 17.40 45.02
N ILE A 52 -22.61 18.02 45.17
CA ILE A 52 -22.81 19.45 44.97
C ILE A 52 -23.29 20.06 46.28
N GLU A 53 -22.78 21.23 46.62
CA GLU A 53 -23.25 22.01 47.78
C GLU A 53 -24.22 23.13 47.28
N ILE A 54 -25.41 23.20 47.86
CA ILE A 54 -26.48 24.15 47.56
C ILE A 54 -26.54 25.10 48.75
N CYS A 55 -26.27 26.41 48.46
CA CYS A 55 -26.05 27.42 49.50
C CYS A 55 -27.04 28.62 49.34
N PRO A 56 -28.34 28.45 49.66
CA PRO A 56 -29.30 29.54 49.61
C PRO A 56 -28.98 30.63 50.60
N THR A 57 -29.49 31.81 50.36
CA THR A 57 -29.48 32.95 51.31
C THR A 57 -30.86 33.16 51.90
N TYR A 58 -30.93 33.65 53.11
CA TYR A 58 -32.14 33.75 53.86
C TYR A 58 -32.34 35.15 54.45
N LYS A 59 -33.56 35.68 54.42
CA LYS A 59 -33.99 36.81 55.22
C LYS A 59 -34.92 36.31 56.33
N ASN A 60 -34.94 36.99 57.47
CA ASN A 60 -35.83 36.69 58.62
C ASN A 60 -35.69 35.23 59.16
N ALA A 61 -34.56 34.57 58.95
CA ALA A 61 -34.38 33.17 59.32
C ALA A 61 -33.75 32.98 60.73
N ARG A 62 -33.84 34.00 61.60
CA ARG A 62 -33.40 33.85 63.01
C ARG A 62 -34.25 32.83 63.70
N GLU A 63 -33.61 31.84 64.35
CA GLU A 63 -34.27 30.73 65.03
C GLU A 63 -35.21 29.90 64.14
N ALA A 64 -34.99 29.90 62.80
CA ALA A 64 -35.73 29.09 61.88
C ALA A 64 -35.24 27.62 61.87
N THR A 65 -36.12 26.71 61.58
CA THR A 65 -35.80 25.31 61.26
C THR A 65 -35.77 25.16 59.74
N PHE A 66 -34.87 24.31 59.25
CA PHE A 66 -34.69 23.98 57.84
C PHE A 66 -35.11 22.52 57.62
N ALA A 67 -35.71 22.25 56.49
CA ALA A 67 -36.03 20.90 56.10
C ALA A 67 -35.85 20.76 54.58
N TRP A 68 -34.88 19.97 54.20
CA TRP A 68 -34.67 19.57 52.79
C TRP A 68 -35.31 18.21 52.59
N ARG A 69 -36.15 18.11 51.54
CA ARG A 69 -36.85 16.83 51.23
C ARG A 69 -36.68 16.45 49.79
N LEU A 70 -36.47 15.15 49.57
CA LEU A 70 -36.54 14.53 48.27
C LEU A 70 -37.82 13.65 48.26
N GLY A 71 -38.91 14.15 47.67
CA GLY A 71 -40.22 13.59 47.86
C GLY A 71 -40.64 13.65 49.36
N ASP A 72 -40.97 12.53 49.98
CA ASP A 72 -41.35 12.45 51.36
C ASP A 72 -40.12 12.25 52.31
N GLU A 73 -38.93 11.95 51.77
CA GLU A 73 -37.71 11.69 52.52
C GLU A 73 -37.02 12.98 52.93
N MET A 74 -36.67 13.10 54.23
CA MET A 74 -35.87 14.20 54.72
C MET A 74 -34.38 13.90 54.50
N ILE A 75 -33.70 14.76 53.71
CA ILE A 75 -32.30 14.60 53.31
C ILE A 75 -31.35 15.60 53.96
N GLY A 76 -31.88 16.59 54.71
CA GLY A 76 -31.08 17.56 55.44
C GLY A 76 -31.91 18.51 56.28
N ASP A 77 -31.29 19.09 57.34
CA ASP A 77 -31.90 20.04 58.28
C ASP A 77 -31.02 21.26 58.56
N GLU A 78 -29.94 21.42 57.81
CA GLU A 78 -29.00 22.53 57.90
C GLU A 78 -29.33 23.64 56.87
N PRO A 79 -28.81 24.87 57.06
CA PRO A 79 -29.03 25.95 56.10
C PRO A 79 -28.49 25.69 54.68
N THR A 80 -27.55 24.77 54.51
CA THR A 80 -27.00 24.34 53.22
C THR A 80 -27.23 22.84 53.06
N LEU A 81 -27.31 22.43 51.79
CA LEU A 81 -27.46 21.02 51.47
C LEU A 81 -26.28 20.51 50.65
N LYS A 82 -25.63 19.44 51.11
CA LYS A 82 -24.74 18.63 50.29
C LYS A 82 -25.55 17.49 49.69
N PHE A 83 -25.62 17.45 48.36
CA PHE A 83 -26.40 16.47 47.64
C PHE A 83 -25.52 15.65 46.66
N SER A 84 -25.69 14.36 46.69
CA SER A 84 -25.13 13.42 45.70
C SER A 84 -26.15 12.33 45.36
N ALA A 85 -26.07 11.79 44.18
CA ALA A 85 -26.84 10.61 43.80
C ALA A 85 -26.01 9.74 42.84
N GLU A 86 -26.11 8.41 43.03
CA GLU A 86 -25.37 7.41 42.23
C GLU A 86 -25.95 7.21 40.83
N ARG A 87 -27.22 7.56 40.63
CA ARG A 87 -27.91 7.41 39.33
C ARG A 87 -28.18 8.74 38.70
N SER A 88 -27.92 8.83 37.41
CA SER A 88 -28.34 9.97 36.60
C SER A 88 -29.85 10.13 36.57
N GLY A 89 -30.33 11.35 36.52
CA GLY A 89 -31.74 11.68 36.51
C GLY A 89 -32.04 13.07 37.00
N ARG A 90 -33.34 13.35 37.16
CA ARG A 90 -33.82 14.64 37.69
C ARG A 90 -34.35 14.42 39.08
N TYR A 91 -33.77 15.13 40.03
CA TYR A 91 -34.13 15.08 41.44
C TYR A 91 -34.78 16.40 41.82
N TYR A 92 -36.01 16.35 42.31
CA TYR A 92 -36.76 17.52 42.78
C TYR A 92 -36.67 17.56 44.28
N ILE A 93 -36.07 18.62 44.82
CA ILE A 93 -35.82 18.82 46.25
C ILE A 93 -36.62 20.03 46.69
N THR A 94 -37.32 19.89 47.79
CA THR A 94 -38.07 20.96 48.43
C THR A 94 -37.30 21.42 49.67
N LEU A 95 -37.00 22.70 49.75
CA LEU A 95 -36.49 23.39 50.96
C LEU A 95 -37.62 24.12 51.62
N THR A 96 -37.93 23.74 52.86
CA THR A 96 -38.93 24.39 53.72
C THR A 96 -38.14 25.07 54.88
N VAL A 97 -38.39 26.38 55.08
CA VAL A 97 -37.82 27.13 56.20
C VAL A 97 -38.95 27.69 57.04
N THR A 98 -38.93 27.41 58.34
CA THR A 98 -40.02 27.79 59.24
C THR A 98 -39.49 28.49 60.47
N ASN A 99 -40.07 29.65 60.83
CA ASN A 99 -39.89 30.35 62.11
C ASN A 99 -41.24 30.61 62.79
N ARG A 100 -41.30 31.28 63.89
CA ARG A 100 -42.55 31.65 64.59
C ARG A 100 -43.47 32.58 63.80
N GLY A 101 -42.93 33.24 62.76
CA GLY A 101 -43.66 34.17 61.87
C GLY A 101 -44.28 33.51 60.64
N GLY A 102 -43.89 32.28 60.34
CA GLY A 102 -44.40 31.59 59.18
C GLY A 102 -43.40 30.65 58.52
N THR A 103 -43.75 30.21 57.30
CA THR A 103 -42.98 29.25 56.50
C THR A 103 -42.79 29.83 55.11
N ASP A 104 -41.59 29.66 54.51
CA ASP A 104 -41.32 29.79 53.07
C ASP A 104 -40.82 28.45 52.51
N GLU A 105 -41.18 28.18 51.26
CA GLU A 105 -40.86 26.94 50.58
C GLU A 105 -40.37 27.20 49.19
N LYS A 106 -39.30 26.50 48.79
CA LYS A 106 -38.75 26.55 47.45
C LYS A 106 -38.50 25.16 46.92
N GLU A 107 -38.98 24.90 45.75
CA GLU A 107 -38.61 23.73 44.97
C GLU A 107 -37.44 24.03 44.07
N LEU A 108 -36.48 23.12 44.05
CA LEU A 108 -35.33 23.17 43.13
C LEU A 108 -35.14 21.83 42.49
N ARG A 109 -34.45 21.83 41.36
CA ARG A 109 -34.15 20.63 40.58
C ARG A 109 -32.63 20.43 40.55
N VAL A 110 -32.19 19.21 40.83
CA VAL A 110 -30.83 18.77 40.58
C VAL A 110 -30.81 17.79 39.39
N ASP A 111 -30.19 18.20 38.30
CA ASP A 111 -29.93 17.33 37.13
C ASP A 111 -28.63 16.59 37.37
N VAL A 112 -28.72 15.29 37.70
CA VAL A 112 -27.59 14.39 37.86
C VAL A 112 -27.27 13.79 36.48
N LEU A 113 -26.11 14.11 35.93
CA LEU A 113 -25.66 13.66 34.61
C LEU A 113 -24.93 12.33 34.72
N ASP A 114 -24.96 11.54 33.65
CA ASP A 114 -24.14 10.35 33.52
C ASP A 114 -22.66 10.71 33.48
N LEU A 115 -21.83 9.80 34.00
CA LEU A 115 -20.40 9.81 33.74
C LEU A 115 -20.15 9.45 32.27
N THR A 116 -19.17 10.09 31.65
CA THR A 116 -18.77 9.84 30.27
C THR A 116 -17.28 9.45 30.19
N PRO A 117 -16.95 8.22 30.67
CA PRO A 117 -15.59 7.72 30.51
C PRO A 117 -15.22 7.63 29.02
N PRO A 118 -13.94 7.65 28.67
CA PRO A 118 -13.51 7.44 27.29
C PRO A 118 -13.91 6.04 26.85
N THR A 119 -14.09 5.84 25.53
CA THR A 119 -14.31 4.51 24.91
C THR A 119 -13.32 4.33 23.79
N ILE A 120 -12.60 3.19 23.79
CA ILE A 120 -11.57 2.86 22.81
C ILE A 120 -12.13 1.90 21.77
N SER A 121 -11.79 2.16 20.50
CA SER A 121 -12.00 1.22 19.40
C SER A 121 -10.72 1.15 18.56
N LEU A 122 -10.19 -0.05 18.39
CA LEU A 122 -9.03 -0.31 17.52
C LEU A 122 -9.32 -1.55 16.69
N PRO A 123 -9.56 -1.40 15.37
CA PRO A 123 -9.80 -2.53 14.47
C PRO A 123 -8.65 -3.55 14.53
N GLY A 124 -8.99 -4.82 14.61
CA GLY A 124 -8.04 -5.93 14.67
C GLY A 124 -7.47 -6.25 16.06
N ALA A 125 -7.74 -5.44 17.09
CA ALA A 125 -7.24 -5.69 18.45
C ALA A 125 -7.78 -7.01 19.03
N ASP A 126 -9.05 -7.35 18.77
CA ASP A 126 -9.68 -8.58 19.28
C ASP A 126 -9.00 -9.85 18.76
N GLU A 127 -8.44 -9.83 17.54
CA GLU A 127 -7.74 -10.96 16.93
C GLU A 127 -6.22 -10.91 17.18
N GLY A 128 -5.69 -9.76 17.56
CA GLY A 128 -4.26 -9.48 17.67
C GLY A 128 -3.59 -9.29 16.30
N PHE A 129 -2.29 -9.05 16.31
CA PHE A 129 -1.52 -8.74 15.11
C PHE A 129 -0.36 -9.72 14.93
N THR A 130 -0.11 -10.15 13.69
CA THR A 130 1.09 -10.90 13.34
C THR A 130 1.95 -10.02 12.44
N LEU A 131 3.21 -9.79 12.84
CA LEU A 131 4.16 -8.93 12.14
C LEU A 131 5.37 -9.73 11.66
N LEU A 132 5.88 -9.34 10.49
CA LEU A 132 7.21 -9.76 10.05
C LEU A 132 8.27 -9.06 10.90
N LEU A 133 9.28 -9.81 11.35
CA LEU A 133 10.44 -9.25 12.06
C LEU A 133 11.08 -8.12 11.23
N GLY A 134 11.25 -6.96 11.84
CA GLY A 134 11.74 -5.74 11.19
C GLY A 134 10.64 -4.82 10.64
N SER A 135 9.37 -5.24 10.67
CA SER A 135 8.24 -4.40 10.23
C SER A 135 7.75 -3.45 11.32
N GLU A 136 6.95 -2.47 10.92
CA GLU A 136 6.29 -1.53 11.81
C GLU A 136 4.77 -1.70 11.75
N LEU A 137 4.10 -1.53 12.89
CA LEU A 137 2.66 -1.47 13.03
C LEU A 137 2.23 -0.09 13.54
N SER A 138 1.52 0.65 12.71
CA SER A 138 0.97 1.95 13.09
C SER A 138 -0.40 1.76 13.75
N LEU A 139 -0.49 2.05 15.05
CA LEU A 139 -1.70 1.93 15.84
C LEU A 139 -2.37 3.31 15.97
N LYS A 140 -3.59 3.42 15.48
CA LYS A 140 -4.38 4.67 15.47
C LYS A 140 -5.76 4.41 16.08
N PRO A 141 -5.86 4.25 17.40
CA PRO A 141 -7.14 3.98 18.06
C PRO A 141 -8.09 5.18 17.90
N GLN A 142 -9.36 4.87 17.69
CA GLN A 142 -10.44 5.83 17.81
C GLN A 142 -10.83 5.91 19.29
N VAL A 143 -10.79 7.10 19.85
CA VAL A 143 -11.20 7.31 21.26
C VAL A 143 -12.32 8.33 21.29
N ALA A 144 -13.51 7.87 21.70
CA ALA A 144 -14.66 8.74 21.89
C ALA A 144 -14.61 9.31 23.30
N SER A 145 -14.41 10.61 23.44
CA SER A 145 -14.46 11.38 24.69
C SER A 145 -14.83 12.82 24.38
N THR A 146 -15.63 13.45 25.25
CA THR A 146 -15.92 14.88 25.23
C THR A 146 -15.06 15.67 26.23
N LEU A 147 -14.24 14.97 26.99
CA LEU A 147 -13.39 15.48 28.06
C LEU A 147 -11.93 15.30 27.69
N GLU A 148 -11.05 16.10 28.30
CA GLU A 148 -9.62 15.92 28.16
C GLU A 148 -9.22 14.50 28.60
N THR A 149 -8.51 13.79 27.72
CA THR A 149 -8.20 12.38 27.87
C THR A 149 -6.70 12.16 27.83
N THR A 150 -6.19 11.40 28.76
CA THR A 150 -4.79 10.95 28.80
C THR A 150 -4.67 9.53 28.27
N PHE A 151 -3.49 9.20 27.71
CA PHE A 151 -3.18 7.93 27.07
C PHE A 151 -1.94 7.32 27.70
N ARG A 152 -1.88 5.99 27.75
CA ARG A 152 -0.70 5.25 28.18
C ARG A 152 -0.62 3.91 27.48
N TRP A 153 0.38 3.76 26.62
CA TRP A 153 0.74 2.51 25.98
C TRP A 153 1.76 1.76 26.81
N THR A 154 1.54 0.45 26.98
CA THR A 154 2.54 -0.44 27.55
C THR A 154 2.80 -1.62 26.61
N LEU A 155 4.07 -2.02 26.52
CA LEU A 155 4.54 -3.22 25.84
C LEU A 155 5.11 -4.16 26.91
N ASP A 156 4.54 -5.35 27.04
CA ASP A 156 4.93 -6.36 28.05
C ASP A 156 4.99 -5.77 29.48
N GLY A 157 4.12 -4.80 29.76
CA GLY A 157 4.00 -4.09 31.04
C GLY A 157 4.86 -2.82 31.19
N GLU A 158 5.82 -2.59 30.28
CA GLU A 158 6.66 -1.39 30.31
C GLU A 158 6.03 -0.26 29.49
N VAL A 159 6.08 0.99 30.01
CA VAL A 159 5.50 2.16 29.33
C VAL A 159 6.34 2.52 28.11
N VAL A 160 5.70 2.58 26.94
CA VAL A 160 6.36 2.88 25.66
C VAL A 160 5.89 4.18 25.01
N SER A 161 4.67 4.68 25.35
CA SER A 161 4.17 5.96 24.82
C SER A 161 3.06 6.53 25.70
N THR A 162 2.87 7.86 25.65
CA THR A 162 1.75 8.59 26.25
C THR A 162 0.93 9.34 25.19
N GLU A 163 1.19 9.11 23.94
CA GLU A 163 0.45 9.69 22.82
C GLU A 163 -0.75 8.82 22.45
N GLN A 164 -1.77 9.40 21.81
CA GLN A 164 -2.93 8.63 21.34
C GLN A 164 -2.52 7.58 20.33
N ASN A 165 -1.68 7.95 19.34
CA ASN A 165 -1.18 7.03 18.32
C ASN A 165 0.17 6.46 18.73
N TYR A 166 0.41 5.20 18.39
CA TYR A 166 1.67 4.53 18.68
C TYR A 166 2.15 3.74 17.46
N VAL A 167 3.46 3.72 17.22
CA VAL A 167 4.09 2.88 16.21
C VAL A 167 4.92 1.82 16.92
N PHE A 168 4.48 0.58 16.81
CA PHE A 168 5.24 -0.57 17.30
C PHE A 168 6.22 -1.02 16.22
N THR A 169 7.51 -1.16 16.56
CA THR A 169 8.55 -1.71 15.68
C THR A 169 8.90 -3.12 16.13
N ALA A 170 8.74 -4.09 15.24
CA ALA A 170 8.96 -5.51 15.50
C ALA A 170 10.47 -5.84 15.51
N THR A 171 11.19 -5.46 16.56
CA THR A 171 12.64 -5.63 16.68
C THR A 171 13.07 -6.99 17.22
N GLU A 172 12.19 -7.68 17.92
CA GLU A 172 12.46 -8.96 18.57
C GLU A 172 11.37 -9.97 18.21
N ARG A 173 11.79 -11.20 17.81
CA ARG A 173 10.88 -12.32 17.53
C ARG A 173 10.28 -12.83 18.83
N GLY A 174 8.96 -12.98 18.85
CA GLY A 174 8.28 -13.47 20.06
C GLY A 174 6.79 -13.14 20.06
N ASP A 175 6.18 -13.43 21.18
CA ASP A 175 4.80 -13.04 21.51
C ASP A 175 4.87 -11.88 22.50
N HIS A 176 4.28 -10.78 22.16
CA HIS A 176 4.27 -9.54 22.93
C HIS A 176 2.83 -9.17 23.28
N VAL A 177 2.63 -8.39 24.33
CA VAL A 177 1.34 -7.88 24.74
C VAL A 177 1.40 -6.35 24.70
N LEU A 178 0.57 -5.74 23.88
CA LEU A 178 0.34 -4.29 23.88
C LEU A 178 -0.96 -3.97 24.60
N ARG A 179 -0.91 -2.92 25.40
CA ARG A 179 -2.08 -2.39 26.11
C ARG A 179 -2.13 -0.89 25.98
N LEU A 180 -3.33 -0.37 25.72
CA LEU A 180 -3.65 1.05 25.79
C LEU A 180 -4.61 1.28 26.95
N ASP A 181 -4.22 2.11 27.91
CA ASP A 181 -5.09 2.68 28.93
C ASP A 181 -5.43 4.14 28.57
N THR A 182 -6.69 4.51 28.71
CA THR A 182 -7.17 5.88 28.57
C THR A 182 -7.91 6.31 29.83
N HIS A 183 -7.77 7.57 30.19
CA HIS A 183 -8.41 8.09 31.39
C HIS A 183 -8.84 9.56 31.18
N ASN A 184 -10.05 9.87 31.62
CA ASN A 184 -10.54 11.24 31.79
C ASN A 184 -11.09 11.43 33.20
N GLU A 185 -11.62 12.60 33.52
CA GLU A 185 -12.17 12.89 34.86
C GLU A 185 -13.37 12.00 35.24
N ASP A 186 -14.05 11.37 34.29
CA ASP A 186 -15.25 10.56 34.51
C ASP A 186 -14.96 9.05 34.57
N GLY A 187 -13.74 8.64 34.23
CA GLY A 187 -13.35 7.23 34.33
C GLY A 187 -12.24 6.84 33.36
N ALA A 188 -12.11 5.57 33.13
CA ALA A 188 -11.07 4.97 32.30
C ALA A 188 -11.65 3.87 31.42
N ASP A 189 -10.94 3.60 30.33
CA ASP A 189 -11.13 2.43 29.46
C ASP A 189 -9.78 1.85 29.08
N SER A 190 -9.72 0.57 28.73
CA SER A 190 -8.48 -0.07 28.30
C SER A 190 -8.73 -1.18 27.31
N ILE A 191 -7.80 -1.34 26.37
CA ILE A 191 -7.72 -2.50 25.50
C ILE A 191 -6.36 -3.16 25.63
N GLU A 192 -6.32 -4.47 25.52
CA GLU A 192 -5.11 -5.29 25.55
C GLU A 192 -5.18 -6.32 24.44
N PHE A 193 -4.10 -6.53 23.71
CA PHE A 193 -4.07 -7.45 22.59
C PHE A 193 -2.67 -8.01 22.34
N PRO A 194 -2.57 -9.25 21.79
CA PRO A 194 -1.31 -9.87 21.45
C PRO A 194 -0.72 -9.31 20.14
N VAL A 195 0.61 -9.26 20.10
CA VAL A 195 1.39 -8.97 18.90
C VAL A 195 2.41 -10.10 18.72
N HIS A 196 2.26 -10.83 17.62
CA HIS A 196 3.11 -11.98 17.29
C HIS A 196 4.16 -11.54 16.27
N VAL A 197 5.43 -11.41 16.67
CA VAL A 197 6.53 -11.13 15.77
C VAL A 197 7.11 -12.44 15.24
N ARG A 198 7.06 -12.64 13.92
CA ARG A 198 7.45 -13.89 13.23
C ARG A 198 8.39 -13.59 12.07
N THR A 199 9.16 -14.60 11.68
CA THR A 199 9.91 -14.59 10.40
C THR A 199 8.96 -14.85 9.22
N ALA A 200 9.37 -14.49 8.01
CA ALA A 200 8.59 -14.75 6.79
C ALA A 200 8.26 -16.24 6.62
N ALA A 201 9.22 -17.13 6.94
CA ALA A 201 9.01 -18.58 6.86
C ALA A 201 7.94 -19.09 7.83
N GLU A 202 7.80 -18.49 9.01
CA GLU A 202 6.81 -18.91 10.02
C GLU A 202 5.38 -18.51 9.66
N ILE A 203 5.21 -17.37 8.96
CA ILE A 203 3.88 -16.90 8.52
C ILE A 203 3.54 -17.35 7.11
N GLY A 204 4.51 -17.87 6.34
CA GLY A 204 4.34 -18.23 4.93
C GLY A 204 4.06 -17.03 4.02
N PHE A 205 4.32 -15.81 4.49
CA PHE A 205 4.16 -14.60 3.68
C PHE A 205 5.35 -14.43 2.75
N SER A 206 5.08 -14.07 1.52
CA SER A 206 6.11 -13.65 0.57
C SER A 206 5.63 -12.54 -0.36
N TRP A 207 6.56 -11.75 -0.84
CA TRP A 207 6.40 -10.81 -1.95
C TRP A 207 7.73 -10.60 -2.66
N THR A 208 7.67 -10.16 -3.90
CA THR A 208 8.85 -9.80 -4.69
C THR A 208 8.70 -8.40 -5.27
N PHE A 209 9.79 -7.84 -5.77
CA PHE A 209 9.83 -6.50 -6.35
C PHE A 209 10.66 -6.53 -7.63
N GLU A 210 10.28 -5.73 -8.62
CA GLU A 210 11.10 -5.55 -9.83
C GLU A 210 12.47 -4.97 -9.45
N GLN A 211 12.46 -3.96 -8.59
CA GLN A 211 13.64 -3.33 -7.99
C GLN A 211 13.24 -2.58 -6.72
N ILE A 212 14.21 -2.22 -5.89
CA ILE A 212 14.02 -1.45 -4.65
C ILE A 212 14.66 -0.06 -4.72
N SER A 213 15.34 0.23 -5.82
CA SER A 213 15.93 1.54 -6.11
C SER A 213 15.57 1.94 -7.53
N TYR A 214 15.12 3.16 -7.69
CA TYR A 214 14.65 3.71 -8.95
C TYR A 214 15.36 5.02 -9.25
N ASN A 215 15.75 5.22 -10.51
CA ASN A 215 16.16 6.51 -11.04
C ASN A 215 15.08 6.99 -12.02
N VAL A 216 14.71 8.25 -11.94
CA VAL A 216 13.65 8.82 -12.77
C VAL A 216 13.88 10.32 -12.96
N SER A 217 13.81 10.82 -14.18
CA SER A 217 13.93 12.25 -14.45
C SER A 217 12.71 13.05 -14.00
N VAL A 218 12.94 14.28 -13.55
CA VAL A 218 11.88 15.24 -13.20
C VAL A 218 10.81 15.30 -14.30
N GLY A 219 9.54 15.27 -13.87
CA GLY A 219 8.36 15.33 -14.74
C GLY A 219 7.90 13.98 -15.27
N ARG A 220 8.64 12.89 -15.04
CA ARG A 220 8.24 11.54 -15.45
C ARG A 220 7.52 10.80 -14.33
N THR A 221 6.77 9.78 -14.71
CA THR A 221 6.03 8.92 -13.79
C THR A 221 6.45 7.47 -13.97
N ILE A 222 6.79 6.80 -12.87
CA ILE A 222 7.13 5.39 -12.82
C ILE A 222 6.10 4.61 -12.02
N ARG A 223 6.04 3.30 -12.23
CA ARG A 223 5.24 2.39 -11.40
C ARG A 223 6.14 1.67 -10.41
N ILE A 224 5.80 1.76 -9.13
CA ILE A 224 6.40 0.97 -8.05
C ILE A 224 5.35 -0.04 -7.60
N ARG A 225 5.70 -1.32 -7.51
CA ARG A 225 4.73 -2.37 -7.17
C ARG A 225 5.36 -3.56 -6.47
N ALA A 226 4.56 -4.24 -5.67
CA ALA A 226 4.86 -5.58 -5.19
C ALA A 226 4.30 -6.63 -6.14
N LEU A 227 5.02 -7.74 -6.27
CA LEU A 227 4.73 -8.87 -7.14
C LEU A 227 4.71 -10.17 -6.33
N ASP A 228 4.13 -11.23 -6.90
CA ASP A 228 4.14 -12.59 -6.36
C ASP A 228 3.80 -12.62 -4.85
N ILE A 229 2.76 -11.86 -4.48
CA ILE A 229 2.36 -11.72 -3.09
C ILE A 229 1.61 -12.98 -2.66
N GLU A 230 2.11 -13.65 -1.63
CA GLU A 230 1.46 -14.81 -1.01
C GLU A 230 1.03 -14.48 0.42
N ASN A 231 -0.12 -15.03 0.84
CA ASN A 231 -0.67 -14.89 2.18
C ASN A 231 -0.95 -13.44 2.62
N ALA A 232 -1.28 -12.55 1.67
CA ALA A 232 -1.70 -11.19 1.95
C ALA A 232 -3.18 -11.10 2.38
N PHE A 233 -4.01 -12.08 1.99
CA PHE A 233 -5.48 -12.08 2.24
C PHE A 233 -6.14 -10.78 1.76
N ASP A 234 -7.09 -10.23 2.53
CA ASP A 234 -7.79 -8.96 2.25
C ASP A 234 -6.95 -7.76 2.71
N ALA A 235 -5.74 -7.63 2.18
CA ALA A 235 -4.81 -6.59 2.60
C ALA A 235 -5.20 -5.22 2.05
N VAL A 236 -4.92 -4.19 2.86
CA VAL A 236 -4.87 -2.79 2.43
C VAL A 236 -3.41 -2.39 2.27
N TYR A 237 -3.12 -1.72 1.16
CA TYR A 237 -1.78 -1.23 0.83
C TYR A 237 -1.73 0.28 0.99
N THR A 238 -0.84 0.73 1.87
CA THR A 238 -0.62 2.15 2.14
C THR A 238 0.75 2.56 1.60
N TRP A 239 0.74 3.55 0.72
CA TRP A 239 1.94 4.15 0.17
C TRP A 239 2.22 5.50 0.82
N SER A 240 3.46 5.74 1.20
CA SER A 240 3.91 7.03 1.72
C SER A 240 5.23 7.46 1.07
N ILE A 241 5.40 8.77 0.90
CA ILE A 241 6.63 9.41 0.40
C ILE A 241 7.15 10.31 1.51
N ASP A 242 8.41 10.11 1.92
CA ASP A 242 9.08 10.88 2.97
C ASP A 242 8.23 11.00 4.26
N GLY A 243 7.54 9.90 4.60
CA GLY A 243 6.68 9.79 5.78
C GLY A 243 5.24 10.29 5.60
N ASN A 244 4.90 10.89 4.45
CA ASN A 244 3.54 11.37 4.18
C ASN A 244 2.75 10.34 3.37
N THR A 245 1.59 9.90 3.86
CA THR A 245 0.71 8.99 3.13
C THR A 245 0.17 9.66 1.88
N VAL A 246 0.32 8.98 0.73
CA VAL A 246 -0.10 9.45 -0.59
C VAL A 246 -1.18 8.60 -1.23
N GLN A 247 -1.28 7.32 -0.85
CA GLN A 247 -2.31 6.40 -1.36
C GLN A 247 -2.61 5.32 -0.33
N GLU A 248 -3.90 4.95 -0.24
CA GLU A 248 -4.36 3.74 0.44
C GLU A 248 -5.37 3.05 -0.48
N SER A 249 -5.16 1.77 -0.79
CA SER A 249 -5.97 1.02 -1.75
C SER A 249 -5.83 -0.50 -1.53
N ASP A 250 -6.63 -1.27 -2.27
CA ASP A 250 -6.55 -2.73 -2.37
C ASP A 250 -5.49 -3.21 -3.39
N LYS A 251 -4.77 -2.29 -4.06
CA LYS A 251 -3.77 -2.59 -5.08
C LYS A 251 -2.36 -2.37 -4.58
N PRO A 252 -1.45 -3.35 -4.76
CA PRO A 252 -0.06 -3.27 -4.33
C PRO A 252 0.82 -2.48 -5.30
N GLU A 253 0.31 -1.43 -5.92
CA GLU A 253 1.03 -0.60 -6.88
C GLU A 253 0.77 0.89 -6.67
N TYR A 254 1.78 1.69 -6.99
CA TYR A 254 1.75 3.13 -6.91
C TYR A 254 2.41 3.77 -8.15
N ALA A 255 1.75 4.79 -8.70
CA ALA A 255 2.29 5.63 -9.77
C ALA A 255 3.02 6.83 -9.15
N TYR A 256 4.34 6.74 -9.03
CA TYR A 256 5.18 7.80 -8.50
C TYR A 256 5.49 8.83 -9.59
N THR A 257 5.13 10.10 -9.38
CA THR A 257 5.50 11.20 -10.26
C THR A 257 6.67 11.99 -9.66
N ALA A 258 7.75 12.12 -10.41
CA ALA A 258 8.97 12.82 -10.01
C ALA A 258 8.78 14.35 -10.11
N GLU A 259 8.51 15.03 -8.99
CA GLU A 259 8.20 16.46 -8.98
C GLU A 259 9.45 17.35 -8.79
N SER A 260 10.41 16.91 -8.00
CA SER A 260 11.62 17.69 -7.68
C SER A 260 12.83 16.79 -7.52
N GLU A 261 14.00 17.27 -7.96
CA GLU A 261 15.27 16.56 -7.84
C GLU A 261 15.61 16.24 -6.38
N GLY A 262 16.19 15.06 -6.18
CA GLY A 262 16.62 14.59 -4.86
C GLY A 262 16.39 13.11 -4.64
N ILE A 263 16.71 12.65 -3.43
CA ILE A 263 16.50 11.27 -3.01
C ILE A 263 15.26 11.23 -2.12
N HIS A 264 14.29 10.43 -2.51
CA HIS A 264 13.03 10.24 -1.80
C HIS A 264 12.92 8.80 -1.30
N THR A 265 12.34 8.64 -0.12
CA THR A 265 12.00 7.34 0.44
C THR A 265 10.53 7.07 0.20
N VAL A 266 10.22 6.02 -0.55
CA VAL A 266 8.85 5.53 -0.75
C VAL A 266 8.67 4.29 0.11
N LYS A 267 7.63 4.27 0.96
CA LYS A 267 7.28 3.13 1.80
C LYS A 267 5.98 2.52 1.29
N LEU A 268 6.00 1.21 1.09
CA LEU A 268 4.81 0.38 0.98
C LEU A 268 4.58 -0.29 2.34
N GLU A 269 3.39 -0.15 2.90
CA GLU A 269 2.92 -0.93 4.03
C GLU A 269 1.71 -1.77 3.58
N MET A 270 1.78 -3.08 3.78
CA MET A 270 0.67 -4.00 3.61
C MET A 270 0.16 -4.39 4.98
N ARG A 271 -1.15 -4.26 5.18
CA ARG A 271 -1.81 -4.59 6.44
C ARG A 271 -3.11 -5.33 6.20
N ASN A 272 -3.33 -6.38 6.99
CA ASN A 272 -4.63 -7.03 7.17
C ASN A 272 -4.88 -7.30 8.66
N SER A 273 -5.91 -8.09 9.01
CA SER A 273 -6.24 -8.44 10.40
C SER A 273 -5.17 -9.29 11.10
N ARG A 274 -4.23 -9.89 10.36
CA ARG A 274 -3.26 -10.87 10.89
C ARG A 274 -1.81 -10.45 10.72
N LEU A 275 -1.52 -9.58 9.76
CA LEU A 275 -0.17 -9.33 9.26
C LEU A 275 0.01 -7.85 8.92
N THR A 276 1.13 -7.31 9.35
CA THR A 276 1.64 -6.01 8.86
C THR A 276 3.08 -6.20 8.42
N VAL A 277 3.36 -5.86 7.18
CA VAL A 277 4.70 -5.87 6.59
C VAL A 277 4.95 -4.58 5.85
N SER A 278 6.21 -4.17 5.72
CA SER A 278 6.56 -2.98 4.95
C SER A 278 7.83 -3.18 4.14
N GLN A 279 7.91 -2.44 3.02
CA GLN A 279 9.09 -2.33 2.18
C GLN A 279 9.41 -0.87 1.94
N LEU A 280 10.69 -0.53 2.01
CA LEU A 280 11.22 0.77 1.64
C LEU A 280 11.83 0.71 0.25
N PHE A 281 11.59 1.75 -0.54
CA PHE A 281 12.18 1.98 -1.84
C PHE A 281 12.91 3.31 -1.84
N THR A 282 14.02 3.36 -2.53
CA THR A 282 14.74 4.61 -2.80
C THR A 282 14.39 5.08 -4.19
N VAL A 283 13.93 6.32 -4.33
CA VAL A 283 13.71 6.96 -5.63
C VAL A 283 14.66 8.15 -5.75
N CYS A 284 15.61 8.06 -6.65
CA CYS A 284 16.46 9.18 -7.04
C CYS A 284 15.76 9.94 -8.17
N VAL A 285 15.25 11.12 -7.87
CA VAL A 285 14.73 12.02 -8.90
C VAL A 285 15.88 12.77 -9.53
N CYS A 286 16.18 12.39 -10.77
CA CYS A 286 17.28 12.89 -11.57
C CYS A 286 16.92 14.22 -12.27
N PRO A 287 17.89 15.00 -12.75
CA PRO A 287 17.64 16.19 -13.54
C PRO A 287 16.75 15.93 -14.76
N ALA A 288 16.22 17.02 -15.31
CA ALA A 288 15.36 16.94 -16.49
C ALA A 288 16.05 16.29 -17.69
N GLU A 289 15.26 15.62 -18.53
CA GLU A 289 15.70 14.99 -19.78
C GLU A 289 16.65 15.89 -20.60
N GLY A 290 17.75 15.32 -21.05
CA GLY A 290 18.77 16.01 -21.85
C GLY A 290 20.00 16.43 -21.06
N THR A 291 19.97 16.36 -19.74
CA THR A 291 21.14 16.72 -18.91
C THR A 291 22.35 15.84 -19.22
N TYR A 292 22.13 14.53 -19.41
CA TYR A 292 23.17 13.54 -19.68
C TYR A 292 23.18 13.05 -21.14
N TYR A 293 22.56 13.82 -22.05
CA TYR A 293 22.60 13.53 -23.48
C TYR A 293 24.03 13.49 -24.01
N ARG A 294 24.39 12.43 -24.70
CA ARG A 294 25.72 12.18 -25.30
C ARG A 294 25.66 12.40 -26.81
N PRO A 295 26.10 13.55 -27.31
CA PRO A 295 26.02 13.86 -28.76
C PRO A 295 26.88 12.91 -29.59
N ARG A 296 26.39 12.53 -30.75
CA ARG A 296 27.14 11.80 -31.76
C ARG A 296 28.36 12.60 -32.22
N THR A 297 29.49 11.92 -32.39
CA THR A 297 30.76 12.47 -32.86
C THR A 297 31.23 11.76 -34.13
N GLY A 298 32.28 12.28 -34.79
CA GLY A 298 32.91 11.60 -35.93
C GLY A 298 33.55 10.24 -35.60
N GLY A 299 33.71 9.92 -34.34
CA GLY A 299 34.21 8.61 -33.86
C GLY A 299 33.14 7.65 -33.37
N SER A 300 31.87 8.08 -33.33
CA SER A 300 30.76 7.25 -32.89
C SER A 300 30.52 6.08 -33.83
N ARG A 301 30.12 4.95 -33.25
CA ARG A 301 29.88 3.69 -33.93
C ARG A 301 28.41 3.52 -34.30
N VAL A 302 28.14 3.00 -35.50
CA VAL A 302 26.77 2.66 -35.94
C VAL A 302 26.19 1.56 -35.08
N SER A 303 26.94 0.50 -34.78
CA SER A 303 26.51 -0.65 -34.00
C SER A 303 26.75 -0.41 -32.51
N CYS A 304 25.94 -1.03 -31.66
CA CYS A 304 26.15 -1.09 -30.23
C CYS A 304 27.58 -1.51 -29.90
N ASN A 305 28.14 -0.97 -28.83
CA ASN A 305 29.53 -1.17 -28.47
C ASN A 305 29.75 -1.85 -27.12
N LYS A 306 28.67 -2.09 -26.38
CA LYS A 306 28.73 -2.76 -25.09
C LYS A 306 27.48 -3.58 -24.81
N VAL A 307 27.67 -4.74 -24.19
CA VAL A 307 26.62 -5.57 -23.60
C VAL A 307 26.67 -5.39 -22.09
N TYR A 308 25.58 -4.98 -21.50
CA TYR A 308 25.46 -4.75 -20.06
C TYR A 308 24.86 -5.93 -19.30
N GLU A 309 23.90 -6.60 -19.92
CA GLU A 309 23.26 -7.78 -19.38
C GLU A 309 22.96 -8.77 -20.50
N PHE A 310 23.20 -10.03 -20.22
CA PHE A 310 22.79 -11.16 -21.05
C PHE A 310 22.24 -12.25 -20.16
N LEU A 311 20.91 -12.28 -20.04
CA LEU A 311 20.20 -13.30 -19.27
C LEU A 311 19.18 -14.03 -20.18
N PRO A 312 19.65 -15.03 -20.94
CA PRO A 312 18.74 -15.84 -21.75
C PRO A 312 17.86 -16.74 -20.87
N ALA A 313 16.70 -17.12 -21.39
CA ALA A 313 16.02 -18.29 -20.89
C ALA A 313 16.79 -19.56 -21.27
N PRO A 314 16.51 -20.73 -20.67
CA PRO A 314 17.05 -21.99 -21.15
C PRO A 314 16.71 -22.22 -22.62
N GLY A 315 17.67 -22.75 -23.38
CA GLY A 315 17.49 -22.97 -24.80
C GLY A 315 18.57 -23.83 -25.43
N GLN A 316 18.28 -24.38 -26.61
CA GLN A 316 19.14 -25.32 -27.32
C GLN A 316 20.49 -24.71 -27.76
N PHE A 317 20.56 -23.38 -27.91
CA PHE A 317 21.81 -22.69 -28.27
C PHE A 317 22.58 -22.14 -27.06
N ILE A 318 22.01 -22.26 -25.84
CA ILE A 318 22.65 -21.77 -24.62
C ILE A 318 23.74 -22.76 -24.18
N ASN A 319 24.92 -22.24 -23.80
CA ASN A 319 26.13 -23.02 -23.47
C ASN A 319 26.68 -23.87 -24.62
N GLU A 320 26.20 -23.73 -25.86
CA GLU A 320 26.63 -24.58 -26.97
C GLU A 320 28.03 -24.23 -27.48
N ARG A 321 28.28 -22.96 -27.80
CA ARG A 321 29.56 -22.50 -28.34
C ARG A 321 30.54 -22.07 -27.26
N TYR A 322 30.01 -21.54 -26.17
CA TYR A 322 30.74 -21.05 -25.03
C TYR A 322 29.93 -21.21 -23.77
N THR A 323 30.55 -21.66 -22.71
CA THR A 323 29.94 -21.79 -21.39
C THR A 323 30.53 -20.74 -20.48
N ALA A 324 29.81 -19.62 -20.29
CA ALA A 324 30.15 -18.61 -19.32
C ALA A 324 29.88 -19.11 -17.89
N THR A 325 30.63 -18.62 -16.92
CA THR A 325 30.48 -18.96 -15.50
C THR A 325 30.04 -17.75 -14.67
N THR A 326 30.14 -16.56 -15.24
CA THR A 326 29.71 -15.29 -14.63
C THR A 326 28.93 -14.45 -15.63
N MET A 327 28.14 -13.49 -15.15
CA MET A 327 27.43 -12.53 -16.00
C MET A 327 28.42 -11.71 -16.85
N GLU A 328 29.58 -11.35 -16.28
CA GLU A 328 30.61 -10.59 -17.01
C GLU A 328 31.15 -11.40 -18.21
N GLU A 329 31.43 -12.69 -18.02
CA GLU A 329 31.86 -13.58 -19.11
C GLU A 329 30.75 -13.76 -20.16
N ALA A 330 29.50 -13.88 -19.73
CA ALA A 330 28.35 -13.99 -20.63
C ALA A 330 28.16 -12.73 -21.47
N CYS A 331 28.26 -11.55 -20.87
CA CYS A 331 28.22 -10.27 -21.59
C CYS A 331 29.39 -10.12 -22.57
N ALA A 332 30.62 -10.47 -22.17
CA ALA A 332 31.80 -10.42 -23.05
C ALA A 332 31.66 -11.38 -24.24
N TYR A 333 31.10 -12.57 -24.04
CA TYR A 333 30.79 -13.51 -25.11
C TYR A 333 29.77 -12.92 -26.09
N ALA A 334 28.65 -12.39 -25.58
CA ALA A 334 27.60 -11.78 -26.41
C ALA A 334 28.17 -10.57 -27.19
N GLU A 335 28.96 -9.72 -26.55
CA GLU A 335 29.63 -8.57 -27.19
C GLU A 335 30.57 -9.03 -28.32
N SER A 336 31.33 -10.09 -28.10
CA SER A 336 32.19 -10.67 -29.14
C SER A 336 31.38 -11.23 -30.33
N CYS A 337 30.23 -11.86 -30.07
CA CYS A 337 29.33 -12.34 -31.13
C CYS A 337 28.79 -11.17 -31.97
N LEU A 338 28.25 -10.15 -31.33
CA LEU A 338 27.70 -8.97 -32.04
C LEU A 338 28.79 -8.27 -32.86
N ALA A 339 30.00 -8.11 -32.31
CA ALA A 339 31.12 -7.50 -33.02
C ALA A 339 31.52 -8.29 -34.28
N GLN A 340 31.35 -9.59 -34.29
CA GLN A 340 31.64 -10.50 -35.42
C GLN A 340 30.42 -10.72 -36.32
N LYS A 341 29.28 -10.07 -36.06
CA LYS A 341 28.00 -10.31 -36.74
C LYS A 341 27.55 -11.78 -36.67
N ALA A 342 27.88 -12.43 -35.55
CA ALA A 342 27.37 -13.73 -35.18
C ALA A 342 26.19 -13.57 -34.23
N TYR A 343 25.23 -14.50 -34.27
CA TYR A 343 24.04 -14.39 -33.43
C TYR A 343 24.32 -14.63 -31.95
N VAL A 344 23.53 -13.93 -31.13
CA VAL A 344 23.32 -14.20 -29.72
C VAL A 344 21.88 -14.71 -29.59
N SER A 345 21.71 -15.96 -29.14
CA SER A 345 20.40 -16.58 -28.91
C SER A 345 19.91 -16.22 -27.53
N LEU A 346 18.64 -15.82 -27.41
CA LEU A 346 18.02 -15.41 -26.13
C LEU A 346 17.28 -16.55 -25.42
N GLY A 347 17.20 -17.76 -26.05
CA GLY A 347 16.51 -18.92 -25.50
C GLY A 347 15.00 -18.77 -25.48
N GLY A 348 14.31 -19.44 -24.56
CA GLY A 348 12.85 -19.38 -24.46
C GLY A 348 12.30 -18.04 -23.96
N PHE A 349 11.03 -18.04 -23.56
CA PHE A 349 10.31 -16.83 -23.17
C PHE A 349 11.04 -16.00 -22.12
N GLY A 350 11.07 -14.71 -22.36
CA GLY A 350 11.55 -13.72 -21.40
C GLY A 350 13.06 -13.57 -21.35
N GLY A 351 13.84 -14.46 -22.01
CA GLY A 351 15.29 -14.29 -22.15
C GLY A 351 15.62 -12.98 -22.83
N TYR A 352 16.68 -12.28 -22.38
CA TYR A 352 16.95 -10.93 -22.86
C TYR A 352 18.43 -10.58 -22.96
N LEU A 353 18.67 -9.55 -23.75
CA LEU A 353 19.96 -8.89 -23.96
C LEU A 353 19.81 -7.39 -23.78
N VAL A 354 20.73 -6.74 -23.05
CA VAL A 354 20.81 -5.28 -22.88
C VAL A 354 22.09 -4.76 -23.49
N VAL A 355 21.96 -3.84 -24.42
CA VAL A 355 23.09 -3.20 -25.12
C VAL A 355 23.05 -1.69 -24.97
N GLY A 356 24.22 -1.07 -25.13
CA GLY A 356 24.36 0.40 -25.13
C GLY A 356 25.27 0.89 -26.25
N PHE A 357 25.31 2.20 -26.39
CA PHE A 357 26.04 2.92 -27.44
C PHE A 357 27.00 3.93 -26.85
N ASP A 358 28.01 4.34 -27.64
CA ASP A 358 28.95 5.40 -27.24
C ASP A 358 28.38 6.82 -27.38
N HIS A 359 27.12 6.93 -27.81
CA HIS A 359 26.36 8.16 -27.96
C HIS A 359 24.87 7.89 -27.72
N SER A 360 24.07 8.94 -27.53
CA SER A 360 22.61 8.85 -27.48
C SER A 360 22.03 8.78 -28.90
N ILE A 361 21.04 7.90 -29.11
CA ILE A 361 20.33 7.81 -30.40
C ILE A 361 19.13 8.75 -30.33
N ASP A 362 19.09 9.72 -31.26
CA ASP A 362 18.02 10.72 -31.33
C ASP A 362 16.70 10.12 -31.82
N ASN A 363 15.59 10.58 -31.25
CA ASN A 363 14.25 10.33 -31.76
C ASN A 363 13.98 11.27 -32.97
N SER A 364 14.15 10.78 -34.17
CA SER A 364 13.90 11.52 -35.39
C SER A 364 12.43 11.68 -35.76
N GLY A 365 11.54 10.95 -35.06
CA GLY A 365 10.12 10.80 -35.39
C GLY A 365 9.84 9.77 -36.50
N ASP A 366 10.85 9.14 -37.04
CA ASP A 366 10.78 8.01 -37.98
C ASP A 366 11.55 6.82 -37.42
N TYR A 367 12.08 5.92 -38.24
CA TYR A 367 12.91 4.82 -37.78
C TYR A 367 14.27 5.32 -37.28
N ASP A 368 14.62 4.90 -36.05
CA ASP A 368 15.82 5.35 -35.33
C ASP A 368 16.78 4.20 -35.01
N ILE A 369 16.24 3.00 -34.80
CA ILE A 369 16.98 1.81 -34.39
C ILE A 369 16.76 0.72 -35.43
N ALA A 370 17.82 -0.04 -35.76
CA ALA A 370 17.71 -1.26 -36.53
C ALA A 370 18.31 -2.44 -35.75
N ILE A 371 17.58 -3.56 -35.69
CA ILE A 371 18.00 -4.79 -35.04
C ILE A 371 18.06 -5.89 -36.09
N THR A 372 19.24 -6.49 -36.24
CA THR A 372 19.47 -7.58 -37.19
C THR A 372 19.13 -8.91 -36.55
N GLY A 373 18.17 -9.63 -37.11
CA GLY A 373 17.80 -11.02 -36.78
C GLY A 373 18.01 -11.96 -37.98
N ASN A 374 17.57 -13.22 -37.87
CA ASN A 374 17.66 -14.23 -38.94
C ASN A 374 16.29 -14.70 -39.45
N ALA A 375 15.22 -14.02 -39.10
CA ALA A 375 13.88 -14.36 -39.51
C ALA A 375 13.72 -14.46 -41.02
N PHE A 376 13.00 -15.45 -41.48
CA PHE A 376 12.57 -15.64 -42.87
C PHE A 376 11.08 -16.05 -42.91
N ASP A 377 10.50 -16.14 -44.09
CA ASP A 377 9.08 -16.49 -44.24
C ASP A 377 8.74 -17.83 -43.60
N GLY A 378 7.82 -17.80 -42.63
CA GLY A 378 7.43 -18.94 -41.82
C GLY A 378 8.37 -19.29 -40.66
N SER A 379 9.39 -18.46 -40.38
CA SER A 379 10.29 -18.61 -39.22
C SER A 379 10.53 -17.25 -38.58
N SER A 380 9.50 -16.75 -37.89
CA SER A 380 9.59 -15.52 -37.08
C SER A 380 9.66 -15.87 -35.61
N GLU A 381 10.64 -15.29 -34.90
CA GLU A 381 10.94 -15.56 -33.49
C GLU A 381 10.95 -14.23 -32.71
N PRO A 382 9.77 -13.62 -32.46
CA PRO A 382 9.62 -12.22 -32.13
C PRO A 382 10.23 -11.85 -30.79
N GLY A 383 11.05 -10.79 -30.79
CA GLY A 383 11.55 -10.13 -29.59
C GLY A 383 10.91 -8.77 -29.37
N ILE A 384 10.39 -8.51 -28.17
CA ILE A 384 9.94 -7.18 -27.75
C ILE A 384 11.17 -6.32 -27.49
N VAL A 385 11.09 -5.06 -27.94
CA VAL A 385 12.17 -4.07 -27.78
C VAL A 385 11.79 -3.03 -26.74
N TRP A 386 12.73 -2.78 -25.83
CA TRP A 386 12.63 -1.76 -24.80
C TRP A 386 13.77 -0.76 -24.98
N VAL A 387 13.53 0.49 -24.60
CA VAL A 387 14.52 1.54 -24.63
C VAL A 387 14.60 2.26 -23.29
N MET A 388 15.78 2.83 -22.99
CA MET A 388 16.04 3.56 -21.75
C MET A 388 16.94 4.74 -22.04
N GLN A 389 16.78 5.83 -21.29
CA GLN A 389 17.72 6.94 -21.18
C GLN A 389 18.64 6.73 -19.99
N ASP A 390 19.87 7.17 -20.04
CA ASP A 390 20.75 7.33 -18.89
C ASP A 390 20.28 8.59 -18.13
N GLU A 391 19.36 8.40 -17.16
CA GLU A 391 18.70 9.52 -16.47
C GLU A 391 19.55 10.07 -15.32
N ASN A 392 20.43 9.24 -14.74
CA ASN A 392 21.30 9.59 -13.62
C ASN A 392 22.75 9.93 -14.04
N GLY A 393 23.12 9.65 -15.28
CA GLY A 393 24.43 9.95 -15.86
C GLY A 393 25.56 9.01 -15.42
N ASP A 394 25.24 7.80 -14.90
CA ASP A 394 26.24 6.84 -14.45
C ASP A 394 26.70 5.87 -15.56
N GLY A 395 26.04 5.90 -16.71
CA GLY A 395 26.36 5.06 -17.89
C GLY A 395 25.93 3.61 -17.72
N LEU A 396 24.98 3.30 -16.80
CA LEU A 396 24.45 1.97 -16.54
C LEU A 396 22.94 1.90 -16.89
N PRO A 397 22.44 0.72 -17.31
CA PRO A 397 21.02 0.55 -17.65
C PRO A 397 20.15 0.28 -16.40
N ASN A 398 20.21 1.17 -15.41
CA ASN A 398 19.53 1.05 -14.12
C ASN A 398 18.41 2.11 -13.92
N ASP A 399 17.96 2.71 -15.01
CA ASP A 399 16.93 3.74 -15.04
C ASP A 399 15.57 3.18 -15.51
N THR A 400 14.72 4.01 -16.10
CA THR A 400 13.35 3.63 -16.48
C THR A 400 13.30 3.02 -17.89
N TRP A 401 12.83 1.77 -18.01
CA TRP A 401 12.57 1.10 -19.27
C TRP A 401 11.22 1.48 -19.88
N TYR A 402 11.19 1.75 -21.18
CA TYR A 402 10.02 2.02 -22.00
C TYR A 402 9.88 0.99 -23.10
N GLU A 403 8.73 0.31 -23.18
CA GLU A 403 8.43 -0.63 -24.26
C GLU A 403 8.18 0.13 -25.55
N LEU A 404 8.77 -0.32 -26.66
CA LEU A 404 8.38 0.11 -28.00
C LEU A 404 7.16 -0.70 -28.46
N LYS A 405 6.04 -0.03 -28.73
CA LYS A 405 4.82 -0.69 -29.20
C LYS A 405 5.08 -1.49 -30.46
N GLY A 406 4.60 -2.73 -30.49
CA GLY A 406 4.42 -3.52 -31.69
C GLY A 406 2.95 -3.71 -32.03
N SER A 407 2.66 -4.46 -33.10
CA SER A 407 1.31 -4.71 -33.64
C SER A 407 0.36 -5.39 -32.67
N GLU A 408 0.88 -6.10 -31.67
CA GLU A 408 0.09 -6.82 -30.67
C GLU A 408 -0.10 -6.03 -29.36
N TYR A 409 0.48 -4.84 -29.25
CA TYR A 409 0.36 -4.01 -28.05
C TYR A 409 -1.09 -3.64 -27.78
N GLY A 410 -1.58 -3.91 -26.56
CA GLY A 410 -2.94 -3.58 -26.13
C GLY A 410 -4.02 -4.55 -26.63
N LYS A 411 -3.66 -5.61 -27.34
CA LYS A 411 -4.60 -6.68 -27.66
C LYS A 411 -4.88 -7.54 -26.43
N GLU A 412 -6.08 -8.07 -26.32
CA GLU A 412 -6.53 -8.87 -25.18
C GLU A 412 -5.72 -10.17 -25.02
N GLU A 413 -5.27 -10.74 -26.14
CA GLU A 413 -4.47 -11.96 -26.12
C GLU A 413 -3.00 -11.74 -25.68
N THR A 414 -2.54 -10.51 -25.59
CA THR A 414 -1.19 -10.17 -25.10
C THR A 414 -1.19 -10.08 -23.58
N LEU A 415 -0.53 -11.02 -22.92
CA LEU A 415 -0.41 -11.07 -21.48
C LEU A 415 0.65 -10.06 -21.02
N ARG A 416 0.24 -8.99 -20.32
CA ARG A 416 1.16 -7.88 -19.94
C ARG A 416 2.15 -8.22 -18.83
N ASP A 417 1.73 -9.02 -17.85
CA ASP A 417 2.51 -9.39 -16.67
C ASP A 417 2.68 -10.91 -16.59
N TYR A 418 3.17 -11.49 -17.69
CA TYR A 418 3.44 -12.92 -17.75
C TYR A 418 4.81 -13.21 -17.18
N ALA A 419 4.93 -14.28 -16.38
CA ALA A 419 6.17 -14.67 -15.74
C ALA A 419 6.37 -16.18 -15.85
N VAL A 420 7.57 -16.59 -16.21
CA VAL A 420 7.97 -18.01 -16.31
C VAL A 420 9.16 -18.26 -15.39
N THR A 421 9.02 -19.23 -14.50
CA THR A 421 10.09 -19.72 -13.64
C THR A 421 10.68 -20.98 -14.23
N TYR A 422 11.98 -20.96 -14.53
CA TYR A 422 12.74 -22.09 -15.05
C TYR A 422 13.50 -22.76 -13.92
N TYR A 423 13.49 -24.10 -13.92
CA TYR A 423 14.11 -24.91 -12.87
C TYR A 423 15.37 -25.62 -13.39
N ARG A 424 16.48 -25.53 -12.64
CA ARG A 424 17.72 -26.20 -13.00
C ARG A 424 17.53 -27.72 -13.07
N PRO A 425 17.93 -28.40 -14.16
CA PRO A 425 17.90 -29.85 -14.23
C PRO A 425 18.84 -30.49 -13.20
N SER A 426 18.41 -31.58 -12.59
CA SER A 426 19.20 -32.31 -11.59
C SER A 426 20.39 -33.10 -12.18
N ALA A 427 20.42 -33.31 -13.49
CA ALA A 427 21.47 -34.03 -14.20
C ALA A 427 21.66 -33.47 -15.62
N PRO A 428 22.84 -33.70 -16.24
CA PRO A 428 23.08 -33.35 -17.64
C PRO A 428 22.06 -33.98 -18.60
N LYS A 429 21.81 -33.29 -19.72
CA LYS A 429 21.00 -33.79 -20.85
C LYS A 429 19.55 -34.08 -20.51
N MET A 430 19.01 -33.33 -19.53
CA MET A 430 17.62 -33.38 -19.17
C MET A 430 16.90 -32.12 -19.71
N ASN A 431 15.59 -32.25 -19.88
CA ASN A 431 14.71 -31.14 -20.15
C ASN A 431 14.79 -30.11 -19.00
N VAL A 432 14.60 -28.83 -19.32
CA VAL A 432 14.49 -27.77 -18.31
C VAL A 432 13.00 -27.51 -18.06
N ALA A 433 12.52 -27.96 -16.91
CA ALA A 433 11.14 -27.71 -16.49
C ALA A 433 10.89 -26.23 -16.24
N TRP A 434 9.64 -25.78 -16.49
CA TRP A 434 9.18 -24.44 -16.16
C TRP A 434 7.74 -24.45 -15.65
N SER A 435 7.40 -23.43 -14.86
CA SER A 435 6.03 -23.07 -14.49
C SER A 435 5.79 -21.58 -14.73
N ASP A 436 4.53 -21.19 -14.90
CA ASP A 436 4.17 -19.79 -15.10
C ASP A 436 3.24 -19.27 -14.00
N ASN A 437 3.08 -17.95 -13.95
CA ASN A 437 2.20 -17.28 -12.99
C ASN A 437 0.70 -17.37 -13.32
N ARG A 438 0.33 -18.19 -14.32
CA ARG A 438 -1.07 -18.47 -14.71
C ARG A 438 -1.48 -19.92 -14.40
N GLY A 439 -0.58 -20.69 -13.77
CA GLY A 439 -0.79 -22.09 -13.43
C GLY A 439 -0.43 -23.07 -14.56
N GLY A 440 0.20 -22.58 -15.64
CA GLY A 440 0.78 -23.39 -16.68
C GLY A 440 2.12 -23.99 -16.28
N SER A 441 2.49 -25.11 -16.92
CA SER A 441 3.80 -25.75 -16.79
C SER A 441 4.19 -26.48 -18.05
N GLY A 442 5.50 -26.68 -18.24
CA GLY A 442 6.04 -27.38 -19.38
C GLY A 442 7.55 -27.61 -19.26
N ALA A 443 8.21 -27.78 -20.38
CA ALA A 443 9.66 -27.94 -20.40
C ALA A 443 10.25 -27.37 -21.71
N ILE A 444 11.48 -26.86 -21.61
CA ILE A 444 12.37 -26.74 -22.76
C ILE A 444 12.98 -28.14 -22.99
N GLU A 445 12.65 -28.73 -24.11
CA GLU A 445 13.03 -30.11 -24.42
C GLU A 445 14.53 -30.20 -24.77
N TYR A 446 15.20 -31.24 -24.27
CA TYR A 446 16.58 -31.52 -24.63
C TYR A 446 16.66 -32.21 -25.99
N LEU A 447 17.19 -31.54 -27.00
CA LEU A 447 17.29 -31.97 -28.39
C LEU A 447 18.69 -32.51 -28.73
N GLY A 448 19.16 -33.48 -27.98
CA GLY A 448 20.51 -34.04 -28.06
C GLY A 448 20.93 -34.65 -29.39
N ALA A 449 20.03 -34.82 -30.36
CA ALA A 449 20.36 -35.16 -31.73
C ALA A 449 21.08 -34.04 -32.48
N PHE A 450 20.75 -32.77 -32.13
CA PHE A 450 21.24 -31.56 -32.80
C PHE A 450 22.16 -30.75 -31.90
N HIS A 451 21.81 -30.58 -30.63
CA HIS A 451 22.49 -29.73 -29.64
C HIS A 451 22.90 -30.58 -28.45
N ARG A 452 24.21 -30.82 -28.24
CA ARG A 452 24.74 -31.88 -27.38
C ARG A 452 25.39 -31.40 -26.08
N GLN A 453 25.42 -30.09 -25.82
CA GLN A 453 25.94 -29.56 -24.54
C GLN A 453 25.14 -30.16 -23.36
N ASP A 454 25.79 -30.23 -22.19
CA ASP A 454 25.21 -30.92 -21.04
C ASP A 454 23.97 -30.22 -20.47
N TYR A 455 23.89 -28.89 -20.58
CA TYR A 455 22.81 -28.10 -20.01
C TYR A 455 22.35 -27.00 -20.96
N TYR A 456 21.02 -26.86 -21.11
CA TYR A 456 20.38 -25.71 -21.76
C TYR A 456 20.09 -24.57 -20.77
N TYR A 457 20.18 -24.84 -19.45
CA TYR A 457 20.07 -23.84 -18.39
C TYR A 457 21.37 -23.01 -18.34
N PRO A 458 21.30 -21.65 -18.34
CA PRO A 458 22.49 -20.80 -18.33
C PRO A 458 23.44 -21.13 -17.17
N ALA A 459 24.70 -21.45 -17.46
CA ALA A 459 25.63 -21.96 -16.45
C ALA A 459 26.01 -20.91 -15.40
N TRP A 460 25.96 -19.62 -15.75
CA TRP A 460 26.25 -18.50 -14.83
C TRP A 460 25.10 -18.12 -13.91
N VAL A 461 23.90 -18.64 -14.11
CA VAL A 461 22.80 -18.49 -13.15
C VAL A 461 23.01 -19.50 -12.03
N ALA A 462 23.48 -19.04 -10.86
CA ALA A 462 23.81 -19.92 -9.74
C ALA A 462 22.59 -20.51 -9.02
N ALA A 463 21.44 -19.86 -9.09
CA ALA A 463 20.20 -20.29 -8.44
C ALA A 463 19.63 -21.56 -9.06
N ASP A 464 18.93 -22.38 -8.26
CA ASP A 464 18.25 -23.60 -8.74
C ASP A 464 17.00 -23.30 -9.57
N SER A 465 16.53 -22.06 -9.53
CA SER A 465 15.48 -21.53 -10.40
C SER A 465 15.63 -20.03 -10.57
N TYR A 466 15.10 -19.50 -11.68
CA TYR A 466 14.99 -18.05 -11.89
C TYR A 466 13.74 -17.74 -12.71
N THR A 467 13.18 -16.56 -12.47
CA THR A 467 11.94 -16.11 -13.11
C THR A 467 12.24 -15.00 -14.10
N LEU A 468 11.79 -15.17 -15.34
CA LEU A 468 11.78 -14.13 -16.36
C LEU A 468 10.37 -13.60 -16.54
N ARG A 469 10.25 -12.29 -16.67
CA ARG A 469 8.95 -11.60 -16.69
C ARG A 469 8.90 -10.57 -17.81
N GLY A 470 7.74 -10.48 -18.47
CA GLY A 470 7.51 -9.48 -19.50
C GLY A 470 6.16 -9.68 -20.20
N PRO A 471 5.85 -8.87 -21.22
CA PRO A 471 4.71 -9.12 -22.07
C PRO A 471 4.90 -10.40 -22.87
N CYS A 472 3.86 -11.24 -22.93
CA CYS A 472 3.85 -12.46 -23.72
C CYS A 472 2.81 -12.34 -24.84
N LEU A 473 3.26 -12.43 -26.07
CA LEU A 473 2.41 -12.45 -27.25
C LEU A 473 1.76 -13.84 -27.39
N LYS A 474 0.56 -13.86 -27.96
CA LYS A 474 -0.05 -15.12 -28.35
C LYS A 474 0.77 -15.76 -29.46
N SER A 475 1.28 -16.97 -29.22
CA SER A 475 1.98 -17.73 -30.25
C SER A 475 1.10 -17.94 -31.48
N ARG A 476 1.71 -17.78 -32.66
CA ARG A 476 1.10 -18.08 -33.96
C ARG A 476 1.62 -19.38 -34.57
N SER A 477 2.57 -20.02 -33.87
CA SER A 477 3.22 -21.27 -34.34
C SER A 477 2.24 -22.41 -34.50
N TYR A 478 2.39 -23.19 -35.58
CA TYR A 478 1.61 -24.38 -35.83
C TYR A 478 2.40 -25.43 -36.60
N ASP A 479 2.07 -26.69 -36.36
CA ASP A 479 2.60 -27.80 -37.16
C ASP A 479 1.80 -27.97 -38.44
N GLN A 480 2.37 -27.56 -39.57
CA GLN A 480 1.74 -27.70 -40.89
C GLN A 480 1.61 -29.16 -41.36
N SER A 481 2.49 -30.01 -40.88
CA SER A 481 2.46 -31.44 -41.23
C SER A 481 1.40 -32.25 -40.48
N GLY A 482 0.98 -31.76 -39.31
CA GLY A 482 0.13 -32.50 -38.36
C GLY A 482 0.81 -33.71 -37.71
N THR A 483 2.13 -33.89 -37.92
CA THR A 483 2.94 -35.00 -37.41
C THR A 483 4.18 -34.55 -36.63
N GLY A 484 4.32 -33.25 -36.33
CA GLY A 484 5.46 -32.66 -35.62
C GLY A 484 6.70 -32.47 -36.50
N THR A 485 6.60 -32.65 -37.81
CA THR A 485 7.77 -32.66 -38.71
C THR A 485 7.98 -31.36 -39.48
N TYR A 486 6.97 -30.49 -39.55
CA TYR A 486 7.07 -29.19 -40.23
C TYR A 486 6.33 -28.09 -39.49
N TRP A 487 7.08 -27.31 -38.76
CA TRP A 487 6.59 -26.19 -37.99
C TRP A 487 6.70 -24.87 -38.76
N VAL A 488 5.73 -23.98 -38.58
CA VAL A 488 5.66 -22.67 -39.19
C VAL A 488 5.43 -21.64 -38.08
N ASN A 489 6.27 -20.62 -38.04
CA ASN A 489 6.19 -19.46 -37.15
C ASN A 489 5.83 -18.22 -37.97
N PRO A 490 4.53 -17.90 -38.17
CA PRO A 490 4.11 -16.75 -38.96
C PRO A 490 4.55 -15.40 -38.35
N ALA A 491 4.83 -14.46 -39.23
CA ALA A 491 5.25 -13.13 -38.86
C ALA A 491 4.16 -12.34 -38.14
N PHE A 492 4.60 -11.40 -37.29
CA PHE A 492 3.80 -10.30 -36.74
C PHE A 492 3.95 -9.08 -37.65
N ASP A 493 2.96 -8.20 -37.64
CA ASP A 493 2.88 -7.14 -38.67
C ASP A 493 4.03 -6.12 -38.56
N TRP A 494 4.42 -5.72 -37.35
CA TRP A 494 5.51 -4.76 -37.09
C TRP A 494 5.89 -4.68 -35.60
N GLY A 495 7.08 -4.13 -35.32
CA GLY A 495 7.50 -3.72 -34.00
C GLY A 495 8.13 -4.81 -33.15
N TYR A 496 8.65 -5.88 -33.75
CA TYR A 496 9.36 -6.97 -33.08
C TYR A 496 10.69 -7.25 -33.79
N ALA A 497 11.72 -7.51 -33.00
CA ALA A 497 13.00 -8.00 -33.50
C ALA A 497 12.84 -9.44 -33.99
N ASP A 498 13.73 -9.89 -34.89
CA ASP A 498 13.77 -11.25 -35.44
C ASP A 498 12.40 -11.74 -35.98
N ASN A 499 11.77 -10.85 -36.72
CA ASN A 499 10.42 -11.04 -37.23
C ASN A 499 10.38 -10.73 -38.73
N PHE A 500 9.85 -11.64 -39.53
CA PHE A 500 9.71 -11.46 -40.99
C PHE A 500 8.57 -10.49 -41.32
N SER A 501 8.63 -9.29 -40.71
CA SER A 501 7.59 -8.27 -40.79
C SER A 501 7.37 -7.77 -42.22
N PRO A 502 6.12 -7.60 -42.64
CA PRO A 502 5.82 -6.96 -43.92
C PRO A 502 5.99 -5.45 -43.91
N LEU A 503 6.12 -4.78 -42.74
CA LEU A 503 6.05 -3.33 -42.62
C LEU A 503 7.35 -2.66 -42.19
N ASP A 504 8.15 -3.26 -41.32
CA ASP A 504 9.36 -2.63 -40.73
C ASP A 504 10.69 -3.26 -41.18
N ARG A 505 10.66 -4.24 -42.07
CA ARG A 505 11.81 -4.67 -42.86
C ARG A 505 11.92 -3.80 -44.10
N LEU A 506 12.83 -2.84 -44.08
CA LEU A 506 12.95 -1.86 -45.15
C LEU A 506 13.79 -2.38 -46.35
N THR A 507 13.93 -3.67 -46.51
CA THR A 507 14.72 -4.28 -47.60
C THR A 507 13.79 -4.78 -48.70
N ASP A 508 14.13 -4.52 -49.95
CA ASP A 508 13.48 -5.05 -51.16
C ASP A 508 13.73 -6.57 -51.35
N ASN A 509 14.31 -7.20 -50.34
CA ASN A 509 14.74 -8.59 -50.45
C ASN A 509 13.65 -9.53 -49.96
N ASP A 510 12.74 -9.92 -50.86
CA ASP A 510 11.71 -10.95 -50.67
C ASP A 510 12.29 -12.37 -50.69
N ASN A 511 13.62 -12.52 -50.70
CA ASN A 511 14.24 -13.84 -50.76
C ASN A 511 14.12 -14.59 -49.46
N TYR A 512 13.43 -15.68 -49.48
CA TYR A 512 13.21 -16.67 -48.44
C TYR A 512 14.48 -17.17 -47.70
N HIS A 513 15.67 -16.97 -48.28
CA HIS A 513 16.96 -17.41 -47.73
C HIS A 513 18.04 -16.33 -47.72
N ALA A 514 17.69 -15.06 -47.65
CA ALA A 514 18.63 -13.97 -47.84
C ALA A 514 19.63 -13.70 -46.70
N GLY A 515 19.57 -14.47 -45.61
CA GLY A 515 20.40 -14.32 -44.43
C GLY A 515 19.88 -13.22 -43.47
N PRO A 516 20.69 -12.80 -42.51
CA PRO A 516 20.26 -11.83 -41.49
C PRO A 516 19.70 -10.55 -42.08
N SER A 517 18.58 -10.06 -41.54
CA SER A 517 17.88 -8.86 -41.97
C SER A 517 17.47 -7.98 -40.82
N ASP A 518 17.28 -6.69 -41.10
CA ASP A 518 16.95 -5.71 -40.08
C ASP A 518 15.43 -5.54 -39.91
N ASN A 519 14.99 -5.54 -38.65
CA ASN A 519 13.73 -4.90 -38.25
C ASN A 519 14.03 -3.49 -37.74
N HIS A 520 13.17 -2.53 -38.10
CA HIS A 520 13.37 -1.11 -37.78
C HIS A 520 12.36 -0.62 -36.75
N PHE A 521 12.82 0.22 -35.81
CA PHE A 521 12.04 0.69 -34.67
C PHE A 521 12.06 2.21 -34.57
N LYS A 522 10.94 2.77 -34.09
CA LYS A 522 10.76 4.20 -33.83
C LYS A 522 10.79 4.43 -32.33
N ILE A 523 11.69 5.30 -31.85
CA ILE A 523 11.71 5.74 -30.44
C ILE A 523 10.39 6.40 -30.07
N SER A 524 9.71 7.04 -31.04
CA SER A 524 8.39 7.63 -30.85
C SER A 524 7.28 6.60 -30.53
N HIS A 525 7.53 5.30 -30.66
CA HIS A 525 6.62 4.23 -30.20
C HIS A 525 6.79 3.86 -28.71
N ALA A 526 7.73 4.50 -28.01
CA ALA A 526 7.96 4.25 -26.57
C ALA A 526 6.74 4.64 -25.73
N VAL A 527 6.34 3.74 -24.82
CA VAL A 527 5.21 3.93 -23.92
C VAL A 527 5.59 3.78 -22.47
N THR A 528 4.89 4.53 -21.63
CA THR A 528 4.94 4.41 -20.18
C THR A 528 4.19 3.15 -19.73
N PHE A 529 4.34 2.76 -18.47
CA PHE A 529 3.68 1.58 -17.91
C PHE A 529 2.13 1.60 -18.03
N ASP A 530 1.52 2.79 -18.13
CA ASP A 530 0.07 2.99 -18.31
C ASP A 530 -0.35 3.15 -19.79
N GLY A 531 0.59 2.88 -20.72
CA GLY A 531 0.33 2.87 -22.16
C GLY A 531 0.31 4.23 -22.86
N LYS A 532 0.58 5.31 -22.12
CA LYS A 532 0.73 6.64 -22.71
C LYS A 532 2.06 6.76 -23.45
N GLN A 533 2.13 7.64 -24.42
CA GLN A 533 3.37 7.92 -25.14
C GLN A 533 4.42 8.54 -24.19
N ALA A 534 5.63 7.96 -24.17
CA ALA A 534 6.70 8.42 -23.29
C ALA A 534 7.37 9.73 -23.74
N ASN A 535 7.25 10.08 -25.05
CA ASN A 535 7.80 11.30 -25.66
C ASN A 535 9.30 11.48 -25.38
N LEU A 536 10.08 10.40 -25.52
CA LEU A 536 11.54 10.43 -25.38
C LEU A 536 12.17 11.22 -26.51
N LYS A 537 13.16 12.06 -26.22
CA LYS A 537 13.94 12.80 -27.24
C LYS A 537 15.09 11.97 -27.80
N TYR A 538 15.61 11.04 -27.02
CA TYR A 538 16.71 10.15 -27.36
C TYR A 538 16.67 8.91 -26.49
N ILE A 539 17.55 7.93 -26.75
CA ILE A 539 17.78 6.77 -25.90
C ILE A 539 19.28 6.46 -25.81
N ASP A 540 19.68 5.75 -24.78
CA ASP A 540 21.07 5.34 -24.52
C ASP A 540 21.24 3.82 -24.51
N PHE A 541 20.18 3.07 -24.14
CA PHE A 541 20.20 1.62 -24.03
C PHE A 541 19.01 1.00 -24.75
N VAL A 542 19.23 -0.23 -25.24
CA VAL A 542 18.20 -1.07 -25.87
C VAL A 542 18.20 -2.44 -25.21
N LYS A 543 17.02 -2.93 -24.84
CA LYS A 543 16.81 -4.31 -24.38
C LYS A 543 15.94 -5.05 -25.40
N ILE A 544 16.35 -6.26 -25.77
CA ILE A 544 15.58 -7.18 -26.62
C ILE A 544 15.20 -8.37 -25.76
N GLN A 545 13.93 -8.77 -25.77
CA GLN A 545 13.40 -9.81 -24.92
C GLN A 545 12.47 -10.74 -25.71
N VAL A 546 12.67 -12.06 -25.59
CA VAL A 546 11.82 -13.07 -26.27
C VAL A 546 10.35 -12.88 -25.86
N ALA A 547 9.48 -12.77 -26.87
CA ALA A 547 8.10 -12.37 -26.70
C ALA A 547 7.08 -13.50 -26.59
N VAL A 548 7.43 -14.75 -26.92
CA VAL A 548 6.50 -15.88 -26.93
C VAL A 548 7.02 -17.05 -26.08
N ASN A 549 6.11 -17.77 -25.42
CA ASN A 549 6.41 -19.03 -24.73
C ASN A 549 5.90 -20.19 -25.59
N GLN A 550 6.77 -20.75 -26.44
CA GLN A 550 6.41 -21.77 -27.40
C GLN A 550 7.54 -22.77 -27.65
N GLN A 551 7.18 -24.05 -27.68
CA GLN A 551 8.02 -25.15 -28.13
C GLN A 551 7.51 -25.66 -29.49
N CYS A 552 8.40 -25.79 -30.46
CA CYS A 552 8.09 -26.21 -31.84
C CYS A 552 8.70 -27.57 -32.19
N GLY A 553 8.48 -28.57 -31.35
CA GLY A 553 8.96 -29.93 -31.54
C GLY A 553 10.49 -29.98 -31.74
N TRP A 554 10.95 -30.57 -32.82
CA TRP A 554 12.38 -30.76 -33.11
C TRP A 554 13.14 -29.44 -33.43
N ILE A 555 12.43 -28.35 -33.74
CA ILE A 555 13.04 -27.03 -33.93
C ILE A 555 13.45 -26.42 -32.56
N GLY A 556 12.81 -26.87 -31.48
CA GLY A 556 13.09 -26.38 -30.15
C GLY A 556 12.15 -25.27 -29.70
N GLU A 557 12.62 -24.47 -28.74
CA GLU A 557 11.95 -23.26 -28.28
C GLU A 557 12.00 -22.15 -29.35
N VAL A 558 11.01 -21.27 -29.35
CA VAL A 558 11.05 -20.06 -30.17
C VAL A 558 11.97 -19.07 -29.46
N SER A 559 13.13 -18.82 -30.05
CA SER A 559 14.21 -18.00 -29.50
C SER A 559 14.52 -16.85 -30.45
N THR A 560 14.60 -15.65 -29.89
CA THR A 560 15.03 -14.47 -30.68
C THR A 560 16.54 -14.48 -30.85
N GLU A 561 17.04 -14.39 -32.07
CA GLU A 561 18.46 -14.27 -32.41
C GLU A 561 18.83 -12.82 -32.77
N VAL A 562 19.85 -12.30 -32.09
CA VAL A 562 20.34 -10.94 -32.29
C VAL A 562 21.75 -10.97 -32.89
N PHE A 563 21.94 -10.38 -34.07
CA PHE A 563 23.24 -10.28 -34.77
C PHE A 563 23.86 -8.89 -34.62
N ASP A 564 23.04 -7.86 -34.50
CA ASP A 564 23.47 -6.46 -34.35
C ASP A 564 22.33 -5.59 -33.85
N VAL A 565 22.68 -4.49 -33.16
CA VAL A 565 21.77 -3.39 -32.81
C VAL A 565 22.44 -2.09 -33.21
N LYS A 566 21.74 -1.27 -34.01
CA LYS A 566 22.34 -0.14 -34.74
C LYS A 566 21.57 1.16 -34.54
N ASP A 567 22.30 2.29 -34.48
CA ASP A 567 21.74 3.61 -34.78
C ASP A 567 21.47 3.68 -36.28
N PHE A 568 20.19 3.56 -36.66
CA PHE A 568 19.78 3.56 -38.06
C PHE A 568 20.02 4.91 -38.75
N ASN A 569 20.02 6.00 -38.00
CA ASN A 569 20.24 7.35 -38.52
C ASN A 569 21.70 7.60 -38.90
N MET A 570 22.64 6.76 -38.47
CA MET A 570 24.04 6.85 -38.92
C MET A 570 24.30 6.20 -40.30
N ASN A 571 23.38 5.42 -40.80
CA ASN A 571 23.47 4.72 -42.09
C ASN A 571 22.74 5.46 -43.24
N ARG A 572 22.15 6.61 -42.99
CA ARG A 572 21.42 7.43 -43.97
C ARG A 572 22.29 8.45 -44.66
#